data_a492b37ead95410c2a0197abd5f107a8
#
_entry.id   a492b37ead95410c2a0197abd5f107a8
#
_cell.length_a   1.000
_cell.length_b   1.000
_cell.length_c   1.000
_cell.angle_alpha   90.00
_cell.angle_beta   90.00
_cell.angle_gamma   90.00
#
_symmetry.space_group_name_H-M   'P 1'
#
loop_
_entity.id
_entity.type
_entity.pdbx_description
1 polymer ?
#
loop_
_entity_poly.entity_id
_entity_poly.type
_entity_poly.pdbx_seq_one_letter_code
_entity_poly.pdbx_strand_id
1 'polypeptide(L)'
;MLSSRWSHVCLLSSRNLAFAKLLAQIIRLRAHFPDNQIKSIRFDNAAEFSSQSFNDYFLAIGIKVEHSVAHVHTQNGLAESLIKCLQLIARPLLMKTKFPTSVWGHAILHAATLIRLRPTSYHKVSPLQLVMGQEPNISI
;
A
#
# COMPACT_ATOMS: atom_id res chain seq x y z
N MET A 1 12.97 7.96 -12.03
CA MET A 1 11.52 7.76 -11.96
C MET A 1 11.06 8.18 -10.56
N LEU A 2 10.28 9.25 -10.47
CA LEU A 2 9.83 9.78 -9.17
C LEU A 2 8.75 8.84 -8.60
N SER A 3 8.96 8.33 -7.39
CA SER A 3 7.97 7.51 -6.69
C SER A 3 6.80 8.40 -6.23
N SER A 4 5.57 8.06 -6.61
CA SER A 4 4.36 8.82 -6.20
C SER A 4 4.08 8.74 -4.70
N ARG A 5 4.72 7.84 -3.98
CA ARG A 5 4.43 7.51 -2.57
C ARG A 5 2.96 7.12 -2.33
N TRP A 6 2.26 6.75 -3.39
CA TRP A 6 0.90 6.23 -3.26
C TRP A 6 0.89 4.94 -2.45
N SER A 7 0.01 4.85 -1.50
CA SER A 7 -0.16 3.67 -0.66
C SER A 7 -1.58 3.15 -0.73
N HIS A 8 -1.74 1.84 -0.74
CA HIS A 8 -3.02 1.17 -0.63
C HIS A 8 -3.03 0.28 0.60
N VAL A 9 -4.04 0.47 1.45
CA VAL A 9 -4.22 -0.29 2.69
C VAL A 9 -5.61 -0.88 2.69
N CYS A 10 -5.74 -2.14 3.04
CA CYS A 10 -7.02 -2.83 3.19
C CYS A 10 -7.00 -3.70 4.44
N LEU A 11 -8.18 -3.88 5.03
CA LEU A 11 -8.37 -4.84 6.12
C LEU A 11 -8.71 -6.20 5.55
N LEU A 12 -8.13 -7.23 6.14
CA LEU A 12 -8.37 -8.62 5.77
C LEU A 12 -8.96 -9.35 6.98
N SER A 13 -10.01 -10.12 6.77
CA SER A 13 -10.57 -11.01 7.79
C SER A 13 -9.72 -12.27 7.99
N SER A 14 -8.96 -12.68 6.98
CA SER A 14 -8.01 -13.78 7.04
C SER A 14 -6.86 -13.57 6.05
N ARG A 15 -5.71 -14.22 6.29
CA ARG A 15 -4.54 -14.20 5.41
C ARG A 15 -4.84 -14.75 4.02
N ASN A 16 -5.70 -15.75 3.92
CA ASN A 16 -6.05 -16.38 2.65
C ASN A 16 -6.69 -15.42 1.63
N LEU A 17 -7.23 -14.30 2.10
CA LEU A 17 -7.79 -13.26 1.24
C LEU A 17 -6.74 -12.29 0.67
N ALA A 18 -5.49 -12.36 1.11
CA ALA A 18 -4.45 -11.42 0.70
C ALA A 18 -4.23 -11.44 -0.81
N PHE A 19 -4.12 -12.62 -1.40
CA PHE A 19 -3.95 -12.79 -2.84
C PHE A 19 -5.13 -12.23 -3.64
N ALA A 20 -6.37 -12.57 -3.28
CA ALA A 20 -7.56 -12.07 -3.96
C ALA A 20 -7.66 -10.52 -3.89
N LYS A 21 -7.34 -9.93 -2.75
CA LYS A 21 -7.31 -8.47 -2.58
C LYS A 21 -6.21 -7.81 -3.41
N LEU A 22 -5.03 -8.43 -3.47
CA LEU A 22 -3.94 -7.96 -4.32
C LEU A 22 -4.34 -7.97 -5.79
N LEU A 23 -4.93 -9.08 -6.29
CA LEU A 23 -5.42 -9.18 -7.66
C LEU A 23 -6.45 -8.10 -7.98
N ALA A 24 -7.44 -7.93 -7.11
CA ALA A 24 -8.45 -6.88 -7.27
C ALA A 24 -7.81 -5.48 -7.37
N GLN A 25 -6.76 -5.22 -6.60
CA GLN A 25 -6.03 -3.96 -6.67
C GLN A 25 -5.25 -3.80 -7.97
N ILE A 26 -4.60 -4.86 -8.45
CA ILE A 26 -3.89 -4.85 -9.75
C ILE A 26 -4.85 -4.58 -10.90
N ILE A 27 -6.01 -5.25 -10.90
CA ILE A 27 -7.05 -5.04 -11.92
C ILE A 27 -7.52 -3.59 -11.91
N ARG A 28 -7.78 -3.03 -10.72
CA ARG A 28 -8.18 -1.61 -10.59
C ARG A 28 -7.11 -0.66 -11.10
N LEU A 29 -5.85 -0.89 -10.77
CA LEU A 29 -4.75 -0.05 -11.25
C LEU A 29 -4.62 -0.11 -12.77
N ARG A 30 -4.73 -1.29 -13.38
CA ARG A 30 -4.70 -1.45 -14.84
C ARG A 30 -5.88 -0.75 -15.52
N ALA A 31 -7.06 -0.80 -14.91
CA ALA A 31 -8.26 -0.13 -15.45
C ALA A 31 -8.17 1.40 -15.33
N HIS A 32 -7.59 1.91 -14.22
CA HIS A 32 -7.42 3.35 -14.01
C HIS A 32 -6.29 3.97 -14.83
N PHE A 33 -5.25 3.19 -15.11
CA PHE A 33 -4.04 3.63 -15.81
C PHE A 33 -3.71 2.70 -16.98
N PRO A 34 -4.55 2.66 -18.02
CA PRO A 34 -4.40 1.70 -19.13
C PRO A 34 -3.08 1.89 -19.88
N ASP A 35 -2.56 3.12 -19.95
CA ASP A 35 -1.30 3.44 -20.62
C ASP A 35 -0.06 3.12 -19.78
N ASN A 36 -0.24 2.74 -18.51
CA ASN A 36 0.85 2.46 -17.59
C ASN A 36 0.87 0.97 -17.20
N GLN A 37 1.82 0.23 -17.72
CA GLN A 37 1.98 -1.18 -17.39
C GLN A 37 2.69 -1.37 -16.05
N ILE A 38 2.16 -2.26 -15.21
CA ILE A 38 2.87 -2.76 -14.03
C ILE A 38 3.94 -3.73 -14.50
N LYS A 39 5.21 -3.35 -14.37
CA LYS A 39 6.35 -4.15 -14.84
C LYS A 39 6.83 -5.18 -13.82
N SER A 40 6.84 -4.81 -12.55
CA SER A 40 7.27 -5.72 -11.48
C SER A 40 6.53 -5.42 -10.19
N ILE A 41 6.43 -6.44 -9.36
CA ILE A 41 5.91 -6.36 -7.99
C ILE A 41 6.94 -6.99 -7.07
N ARG A 42 7.24 -6.32 -5.95
CA ARG A 42 8.13 -6.84 -4.93
C ARG A 42 7.35 -7.25 -3.69
N PHE A 43 7.63 -8.46 -3.21
CA PHE A 43 7.06 -9.02 -1.99
C PHE A 43 8.13 -9.28 -0.94
N ASP A 44 7.71 -9.31 0.31
CA ASP A 44 8.45 -10.01 1.36
C ASP A 44 8.32 -11.54 1.14
N ASN A 45 9.09 -12.32 1.92
CA ASN A 45 9.09 -13.78 1.81
C ASN A 45 7.92 -14.42 2.59
N ALA A 46 6.77 -13.76 2.65
CA ALA A 46 5.58 -14.33 3.29
C ALA A 46 5.07 -15.54 2.50
N ALA A 47 4.70 -16.58 3.21
CA ALA A 47 4.32 -17.87 2.61
C ALA A 47 3.14 -17.77 1.64
N GLU A 48 2.23 -16.83 1.85
CA GLU A 48 1.08 -16.56 1.00
C GLU A 48 1.45 -16.08 -0.42
N PHE A 49 2.68 -15.58 -0.62
CA PHE A 49 3.16 -15.03 -1.89
C PHE A 49 4.36 -15.81 -2.48
N SER A 50 4.69 -16.96 -1.90
CA SER A 50 5.86 -17.76 -2.31
C SER A 50 5.52 -19.03 -3.10
N SER A 51 4.23 -19.31 -3.35
CA SER A 51 3.82 -20.51 -4.08
C SER A 51 4.19 -20.43 -5.56
N GLN A 52 4.52 -21.58 -6.18
CA GLN A 52 4.82 -21.66 -7.61
C GLN A 52 3.65 -21.16 -8.45
N SER A 53 2.43 -21.56 -8.13
CA SER A 53 1.24 -21.12 -8.85
C SER A 53 1.02 -19.60 -8.79
N PHE A 54 1.43 -18.96 -7.71
CA PHE A 54 1.44 -17.50 -7.59
C PHE A 54 2.41 -16.86 -8.59
N ASN A 55 3.64 -17.36 -8.64
CA ASN A 55 4.66 -16.85 -9.56
C ASN A 55 4.26 -17.08 -11.02
N ASP A 56 3.75 -18.26 -11.35
CA ASP A 56 3.31 -18.62 -12.70
C ASP A 56 2.16 -17.72 -13.17
N TYR A 57 1.23 -17.40 -12.28
CA TYR A 57 0.14 -16.47 -12.59
C TYR A 57 0.67 -15.08 -12.95
N PHE A 58 1.56 -14.51 -12.14
CA PHE A 58 2.12 -13.19 -12.42
C PHE A 58 2.97 -13.16 -13.68
N LEU A 59 3.72 -14.23 -13.94
CA LEU A 59 4.47 -14.40 -15.18
C LEU A 59 3.53 -14.43 -16.39
N ALA A 60 2.43 -15.16 -16.31
CA ALA A 60 1.44 -15.27 -17.39
C ALA A 60 0.80 -13.91 -17.74
N ILE A 61 0.62 -13.02 -16.77
CA ILE A 61 0.07 -11.67 -17.02
C ILE A 61 1.15 -10.62 -17.30
N GLY A 62 2.41 -11.04 -17.47
CA GLY A 62 3.54 -10.18 -17.84
C GLY A 62 4.07 -9.31 -16.70
N ILE A 63 3.87 -9.70 -15.45
CA ILE A 63 4.38 -8.99 -14.28
C ILE A 63 5.50 -9.79 -13.64
N LYS A 64 6.69 -9.18 -13.55
CA LYS A 64 7.84 -9.80 -12.88
C LYS A 64 7.64 -9.79 -11.37
N VAL A 65 7.75 -10.95 -10.73
CA VAL A 65 7.75 -11.08 -9.27
C VAL A 65 9.18 -10.99 -8.75
N GLU A 66 9.40 -10.13 -7.78
CA GLU A 66 10.67 -9.96 -7.08
C GLU A 66 10.45 -10.25 -5.60
N HIS A 67 11.21 -11.19 -5.06
CA HIS A 67 11.24 -11.46 -3.63
C HIS A 67 12.43 -10.76 -2.98
N SER A 68 12.23 -10.20 -1.79
CA SER A 68 13.33 -9.64 -1.02
C SER A 68 14.28 -10.77 -0.61
N VAL A 69 15.58 -10.50 -0.73
CA VAL A 69 16.60 -11.44 -0.23
C VAL A 69 16.49 -11.50 1.29
N ALA A 70 16.49 -12.73 1.83
CA ALA A 70 16.48 -12.94 3.27
C ALA A 70 17.61 -12.14 3.94
N HIS A 71 17.31 -11.47 5.05
CA HIS A 71 18.23 -10.63 5.82
C HIS A 71 18.67 -9.30 5.20
N VAL A 72 18.18 -8.91 4.02
CA VAL A 72 18.45 -7.57 3.45
C VAL A 72 17.27 -6.64 3.76
N HIS A 73 17.26 -6.06 4.94
CA HIS A 73 16.20 -5.15 5.43
C HIS A 73 15.98 -3.91 4.55
N THR A 74 16.97 -3.50 3.78
CA THR A 74 16.89 -2.30 2.93
C THR A 74 15.95 -2.47 1.74
N GLN A 75 15.68 -3.70 1.30
CA GLN A 75 14.85 -3.95 0.10
C GLN A 75 13.36 -3.69 0.33
N ASN A 76 12.85 -3.87 1.55
CA ASN A 76 11.46 -3.58 1.94
C ASN A 76 11.30 -2.32 2.78
N GLY A 77 12.36 -1.52 2.92
CA GLY A 77 12.39 -0.35 3.78
C GLY A 77 11.27 0.66 3.54
N LEU A 78 10.77 0.77 2.30
CA LEU A 78 9.64 1.64 1.98
C LEU A 78 8.32 1.13 2.59
N ALA A 79 8.06 -0.16 2.53
CA ALA A 79 6.86 -0.77 3.12
C ALA A 79 6.92 -0.73 4.64
N GLU A 80 8.08 -1.06 5.22
CA GLU A 80 8.29 -0.97 6.67
C GLU A 80 8.15 0.46 7.20
N SER A 81 8.70 1.44 6.49
CA SER A 81 8.57 2.85 6.81
C SER A 81 7.11 3.30 6.76
N LEU A 82 6.34 2.85 5.76
CA LEU A 82 4.91 3.13 5.67
C LEU A 82 4.15 2.54 6.85
N ILE A 83 4.41 1.28 7.21
CA ILE A 83 3.76 0.62 8.36
C ILE A 83 4.04 1.39 9.65
N LYS A 84 5.28 1.78 9.90
CA LYS A 84 5.65 2.61 11.06
C LYS A 84 4.92 3.95 11.05
N CYS A 85 4.87 4.62 9.91
CA CYS A 85 4.16 5.90 9.77
C CYS A 85 2.66 5.76 10.06
N LEU A 86 2.00 4.72 9.54
CA LEU A 86 0.59 4.42 9.82
C LEU A 86 0.35 4.22 11.32
N GLN A 87 1.21 3.45 11.99
CA GLN A 87 1.10 3.21 13.42
C GLN A 87 1.29 4.48 14.25
N LEU A 88 2.25 5.34 13.86
CA LEU A 88 2.50 6.62 14.53
C LEU A 88 1.32 7.59 14.43
N ILE A 89 0.50 7.50 13.40
CA ILE A 89 -0.71 8.31 13.23
C ILE A 89 -1.90 7.65 13.96
N ALA A 90 -2.09 6.33 13.79
CA ALA A 90 -3.24 5.63 14.31
C ALA A 90 -3.27 5.53 15.84
N ARG A 91 -2.10 5.34 16.48
CA ARG A 91 -2.01 5.25 17.96
C ARG A 91 -2.51 6.50 18.69
N PRO A 92 -2.01 7.72 18.38
CA PRO A 92 -2.52 8.93 19.01
C PRO A 92 -4.01 9.19 18.75
N LEU A 93 -4.51 8.83 17.55
CA LEU A 93 -5.94 8.94 17.26
C LEU A 93 -6.78 8.12 18.22
N LEU A 94 -6.42 6.84 18.43
CA LEU A 94 -7.14 5.98 19.37
C LEU A 94 -7.03 6.46 20.82
N MET A 95 -5.86 6.91 21.22
CA MET A 95 -5.64 7.43 22.58
C MET A 95 -6.45 8.69 22.86
N LYS A 96 -6.51 9.63 21.91
CA LYS A 96 -7.29 10.88 22.05
C LYS A 96 -8.79 10.65 22.06
N THR A 97 -9.27 9.76 21.19
CA THR A 97 -10.70 9.51 21.03
C THR A 97 -11.27 8.57 22.08
N LYS A 98 -10.40 7.90 22.85
CA LYS A 98 -10.79 6.85 23.82
C LYS A 98 -11.62 5.72 23.21
N PHE A 99 -11.54 5.52 21.91
CA PHE A 99 -12.19 4.40 21.23
C PHE A 99 -11.58 3.06 21.67
N PRO A 100 -12.37 1.99 21.68
CA PRO A 100 -11.87 0.66 22.00
C PRO A 100 -10.86 0.18 20.97
N THR A 101 -9.93 -0.66 21.38
CA THR A 101 -8.90 -1.22 20.51
C THR A 101 -9.45 -2.01 19.31
N SER A 102 -10.71 -2.47 19.39
CA SER A 102 -11.42 -3.14 18.29
C SER A 102 -11.53 -2.29 17.01
N VAL A 103 -11.47 -0.96 17.11
CA VAL A 103 -11.50 -0.05 15.95
C VAL A 103 -10.12 0.26 15.39
N TRP A 104 -9.08 -0.47 15.84
CA TRP A 104 -7.69 -0.28 15.35
C TRP A 104 -7.59 -0.29 13.83
N GLY A 105 -8.26 -1.23 13.17
CA GLY A 105 -8.25 -1.32 11.70
C GLY A 105 -8.78 -0.05 11.04
N HIS A 106 -9.85 0.53 11.56
CA HIS A 106 -10.40 1.80 11.05
C HIS A 106 -9.45 2.97 11.27
N ALA A 107 -8.74 3.01 12.41
CA ALA A 107 -7.71 4.02 12.65
C ALA A 107 -6.55 3.92 11.65
N ILE A 108 -6.13 2.71 11.28
CA ILE A 108 -5.12 2.47 10.23
C ILE A 108 -5.62 2.93 8.86
N LEU A 109 -6.86 2.63 8.48
CA LEU A 109 -7.43 3.11 7.21
C LEU A 109 -7.51 4.64 7.16
N HIS A 110 -7.90 5.27 8.26
CA HIS A 110 -7.92 6.73 8.36
C HIS A 110 -6.50 7.31 8.26
N ALA A 111 -5.52 6.73 8.95
CA ALA A 111 -4.11 7.11 8.84
C ALA A 111 -3.59 7.01 7.40
N ALA A 112 -3.95 5.95 6.67
CA ALA A 112 -3.60 5.78 5.26
C ALA A 112 -4.20 6.87 4.37
N THR A 113 -5.42 7.29 4.66
CA THR A 113 -6.07 8.42 3.97
C THR A 113 -5.32 9.73 4.22
N LEU A 114 -4.97 10.02 5.47
CA LEU A 114 -4.19 11.21 5.81
C LEU A 114 -2.82 11.25 5.10
N ILE A 115 -2.13 10.12 5.02
CA ILE A 115 -0.84 10.03 4.30
C ILE A 115 -1.01 10.35 2.81
N ARG A 116 -2.09 9.91 2.17
CA ARG A 116 -2.35 10.20 0.76
C ARG A 116 -2.68 11.67 0.49
N LEU A 117 -3.32 12.33 1.44
CA LEU A 117 -3.72 13.75 1.34
C LEU A 117 -2.59 14.72 1.68
N ARG A 118 -1.64 14.28 2.48
CA ARG A 118 -0.57 15.14 3.01
C ARG A 118 0.58 15.29 2.00
N PRO A 119 1.06 16.53 1.72
CA PRO A 119 2.29 16.73 0.96
C PRO A 119 3.48 16.01 1.58
N THR A 120 4.36 15.48 0.76
CA THR A 120 5.58 14.80 1.23
C THR A 120 6.76 15.76 1.19
N SER A 121 7.82 15.48 1.95
CA SER A 121 9.06 16.25 1.91
C SER A 121 9.77 16.19 0.55
N TYR A 122 9.52 15.13 -0.23
CA TYR A 122 10.08 14.97 -1.58
C TYR A 122 9.28 15.69 -2.66
N HIS A 123 7.96 15.82 -2.45
CA HIS A 123 7.06 16.46 -3.37
C HIS A 123 6.31 17.56 -2.61
N LYS A 124 6.26 18.75 -3.14
CA LYS A 124 5.47 19.84 -2.56
C LYS A 124 3.96 19.58 -2.62
N VAL A 125 3.57 18.52 -3.30
CA VAL A 125 2.18 18.09 -3.52
C VAL A 125 1.91 16.74 -2.83
N SER A 126 0.64 16.43 -2.60
CA SER A 126 0.23 15.17 -1.99
C SER A 126 0.35 13.99 -2.97
N PRO A 127 0.49 12.73 -2.47
CA PRO A 127 0.40 11.55 -3.32
C PRO A 127 -0.89 11.48 -4.13
N LEU A 128 -2.01 11.93 -3.58
CA LEU A 128 -3.29 11.99 -4.29
C LEU A 128 -3.21 12.93 -5.50
N GLN A 129 -2.66 14.12 -5.32
CA GLN A 129 -2.50 15.09 -6.40
C GLN A 129 -1.56 14.60 -7.49
N LEU A 130 -0.47 13.90 -7.12
CA LEU A 130 0.47 13.30 -8.08
C LEU A 130 -0.16 12.20 -8.94
N VAL A 131 -1.06 11.41 -8.35
CA VAL A 131 -1.65 10.24 -9.02
C VAL A 131 -2.93 10.58 -9.76
N MET A 132 -3.78 11.44 -9.18
CA MET A 132 -5.11 11.77 -9.71
C MET A 132 -5.16 13.13 -10.41
N GLY A 133 -4.12 13.96 -10.30
CA GLY A 133 -4.09 15.32 -10.87
C GLY A 133 -5.04 16.32 -10.19
N GLN A 134 -5.69 15.92 -9.10
CA GLN A 134 -6.66 16.74 -8.38
C GLN A 134 -6.13 17.15 -7.01
N GLU A 135 -6.31 18.40 -6.65
CA GLU A 135 -6.01 18.86 -5.30
C GLU A 135 -6.98 18.23 -4.30
N PRO A 136 -6.47 17.76 -3.14
CA PRO A 136 -7.35 17.23 -2.11
C PRO A 136 -8.27 18.33 -1.59
N ASN A 137 -9.58 18.10 -1.65
CA ASN A 137 -10.56 18.97 -1.01
C ASN A 137 -10.53 18.69 0.50
N ILE A 138 -9.81 19.56 1.23
CA ILE A 138 -9.71 19.52 2.71
C ILE A 138 -10.58 20.68 3.24
N SER A 139 -11.88 20.67 2.93
CA SER A 139 -12.83 21.54 3.61
C SER A 139 -13.07 20.98 5.02
N ILE A 140 -12.60 21.72 6.02
CA ILE A 140 -12.87 21.51 7.45
C ILE A 140 -14.21 22.12 7.79
#